data_eaaeb5420b2ad8ad5c4084a425e387aa
#
_entry.id   eaaeb5420b2ad8ad5c4084a425e387aa
#
_cell.length_a   1.000
_cell.length_b   1.000
_cell.length_c   1.000
_cell.angle_alpha   90.00
_cell.angle_beta   90.00
_cell.angle_gamma   90.00
#
_symmetry.space_group_name_H-M   'P 1'
#
loop_
_entity.id
_entity.type
_entity.pdbx_description
1 polymer ?
#
loop_
_entity_poly.entity_id
_entity_poly.type
_entity_poly.pdbx_seq_one_letter_code
_entity_poly.pdbx_strand_id
1 'polypeptide(L)'
;MYSGMTKSALEWQIKIRKFVDNELIPWEVHAEKNSGNLPSDIEKKHSDLAIKLGLPGMGISKKEGGLELSMFEQMIIWEQLGRVTNALCWCFSEAQDWMEENFTPFQKEKYLYPLLKGEKKECYAITEKGSGSDVNGSIKTTAELIDGNYILMVKSGMSLAPTKLISFFCKQN
;
A
#
# COMPACT_ATOMS: atom_id res chain seq x y z
N MET A 1 -25.69 -11.55 -1.92
CA MET A 1 -25.28 -11.05 -3.25
C MET A 1 -25.73 -9.61 -3.31
N TYR A 2 -24.81 -8.65 -3.48
CA TYR A 2 -25.18 -7.22 -3.55
C TYR A 2 -25.99 -6.98 -4.82
N SER A 3 -27.17 -6.36 -4.70
CA SER A 3 -27.96 -5.93 -5.86
C SER A 3 -27.18 -4.81 -6.57
N GLY A 4 -26.85 -5.00 -7.85
CA GLY A 4 -26.09 -4.03 -8.64
C GLY A 4 -24.60 -4.34 -8.84
N MET A 5 -24.12 -5.52 -8.40
CA MET A 5 -22.74 -5.94 -8.67
C MET A 5 -22.54 -6.15 -10.17
N THR A 6 -21.54 -5.48 -10.75
CA THR A 6 -21.16 -5.67 -12.16
C THR A 6 -20.50 -7.04 -12.35
N LYS A 7 -20.47 -7.54 -13.59
CA LYS A 7 -19.76 -8.79 -13.92
C LYS A 7 -18.28 -8.70 -13.54
N SER A 8 -17.64 -7.59 -13.84
CA SER A 8 -16.22 -7.34 -13.48
C SER A 8 -16.00 -7.37 -11.96
N ALA A 9 -16.85 -6.70 -11.19
CA ALA A 9 -16.75 -6.72 -9.72
C ALA A 9 -16.91 -8.14 -9.14
N LEU A 10 -17.81 -8.96 -9.71
CA LEU A 10 -17.98 -10.36 -9.32
C LEU A 10 -16.74 -11.19 -9.65
N GLU A 11 -16.16 -11.00 -10.83
CA GLU A 11 -14.92 -11.68 -11.25
C GLU A 11 -13.77 -11.35 -10.29
N TRP A 12 -13.61 -10.07 -9.90
CA TRP A 12 -12.64 -9.64 -8.92
C TRP A 12 -12.90 -10.25 -7.53
N GLN A 13 -14.14 -10.26 -7.07
CA GLN A 13 -14.51 -10.89 -5.80
C GLN A 13 -14.08 -12.34 -5.76
N ILE A 14 -14.40 -13.13 -6.79
CA ILE A 14 -14.05 -14.56 -6.88
C ILE A 14 -12.54 -14.74 -6.91
N LYS A 15 -11.83 -13.92 -7.70
CA LYS A 15 -10.39 -14.01 -7.87
C LYS A 15 -9.64 -13.72 -6.58
N ILE A 16 -10.01 -12.64 -5.88
CA ILE A 16 -9.35 -12.26 -4.63
C ILE A 16 -9.75 -13.18 -3.49
N ARG A 17 -11.01 -13.63 -3.45
CA ARG A 17 -11.44 -14.66 -2.48
C ARG A 17 -10.57 -15.91 -2.57
N LYS A 18 -10.28 -16.41 -3.77
CA LYS A 18 -9.38 -17.56 -3.96
C LYS A 18 -7.96 -17.28 -3.45
N PHE A 19 -7.44 -16.10 -3.70
CA PHE A 19 -6.13 -15.70 -3.18
C PHE A 19 -6.13 -15.69 -1.64
N VAL A 20 -7.13 -15.08 -1.03
CA VAL A 20 -7.26 -15.00 0.42
C VAL A 20 -7.43 -16.38 1.04
N ASP A 21 -8.38 -17.19 0.54
CA ASP A 21 -8.72 -18.49 1.12
C ASP A 21 -7.57 -19.51 0.98
N ASN A 22 -6.84 -19.48 -0.13
CA ASN A 22 -5.84 -20.50 -0.42
C ASN A 22 -4.42 -20.10 0.01
N GLU A 23 -4.13 -18.80 0.05
CA GLU A 23 -2.77 -18.33 0.29
C GLU A 23 -2.61 -17.62 1.64
N LEU A 24 -3.54 -16.75 2.04
CA LEU A 24 -3.38 -15.94 3.24
C LEU A 24 -3.94 -16.60 4.50
N ILE A 25 -5.22 -17.03 4.49
CA ILE A 25 -5.90 -17.64 5.65
C ILE A 25 -5.14 -18.85 6.23
N PRO A 26 -4.55 -19.76 5.44
CA PRO A 26 -3.81 -20.89 5.99
C PRO A 26 -2.62 -20.50 6.89
N TRP A 27 -2.16 -19.26 6.81
CA TRP A 27 -1.03 -18.76 7.56
C TRP A 27 -1.40 -17.93 8.81
N GLU A 28 -2.67 -17.68 9.07
CA GLU A 28 -3.13 -16.87 10.22
C GLU A 28 -2.64 -17.44 11.56
N VAL A 29 -2.79 -18.74 11.77
CA VAL A 29 -2.37 -19.40 13.02
C VAL A 29 -0.84 -19.33 13.20
N HIS A 30 -0.09 -19.46 12.11
CA HIS A 30 1.36 -19.31 12.17
C HIS A 30 1.76 -17.87 12.54
N ALA A 31 1.18 -16.88 11.87
CA ALA A 31 1.42 -15.48 12.16
C ALA A 31 1.05 -15.11 13.61
N GLU A 32 -0.11 -15.56 14.09
CA GLU A 32 -0.56 -15.34 15.48
C GLU A 32 0.47 -15.85 16.49
N LYS A 33 1.03 -17.04 16.28
CA LYS A 33 2.02 -17.65 17.17
C LYS A 33 3.42 -17.03 17.06
N ASN A 34 3.68 -16.23 16.02
CA ASN A 34 5.00 -15.67 15.71
C ASN A 34 5.00 -14.13 15.65
N SER A 35 4.11 -13.47 16.42
CA SER A 35 4.02 -12.00 16.51
C SER A 35 3.81 -11.32 15.15
N GLY A 36 3.00 -11.93 14.29
CA GLY A 36 2.67 -11.44 12.94
C GLY A 36 3.69 -11.79 11.86
N ASN A 37 4.79 -12.47 12.21
CA ASN A 37 5.83 -12.79 11.24
C ASN A 37 5.54 -14.09 10.48
N LEU A 38 5.91 -14.13 9.23
CA LEU A 38 5.90 -15.30 8.36
C LEU A 38 7.32 -15.72 7.97
N PRO A 39 7.54 -16.97 7.54
CA PRO A 39 8.77 -17.35 6.85
C PRO A 39 8.97 -16.48 5.59
N SER A 40 10.22 -16.08 5.32
CA SER A 40 10.56 -15.13 4.25
C SER A 40 10.18 -15.60 2.85
N ASP A 41 10.20 -16.90 2.59
CA ASP A 41 9.74 -17.51 1.34
C ASP A 41 8.23 -17.39 1.17
N ILE A 42 7.46 -17.48 2.25
CA ILE A 42 6.01 -17.30 2.26
C ILE A 42 5.63 -15.83 2.09
N GLU A 43 6.28 -14.92 2.82
CA GLU A 43 6.09 -13.47 2.60
C GLU A 43 6.35 -13.09 1.14
N LYS A 44 7.46 -13.59 0.59
CA LYS A 44 7.79 -13.36 -0.81
C LYS A 44 6.73 -13.94 -1.74
N LYS A 45 6.28 -15.18 -1.52
CA LYS A 45 5.23 -15.83 -2.31
C LYS A 45 3.95 -14.99 -2.32
N HIS A 46 3.49 -14.52 -1.14
CA HIS A 46 2.28 -13.70 -1.04
C HIS A 46 2.43 -12.39 -1.80
N SER A 47 3.59 -11.72 -1.65
CA SER A 47 3.88 -10.50 -2.39
C SER A 47 3.90 -10.72 -3.90
N ASP A 48 4.62 -11.74 -4.39
CA ASP A 48 4.71 -12.06 -5.81
C ASP A 48 3.32 -12.35 -6.42
N LEU A 49 2.45 -13.05 -5.68
CA LEU A 49 1.07 -13.32 -6.10
C LEU A 49 0.22 -12.05 -6.14
N ALA A 50 0.31 -11.18 -5.14
CA ALA A 50 -0.39 -9.91 -5.11
C ALA A 50 0.04 -9.00 -6.28
N ILE A 51 1.34 -8.93 -6.58
CA ILE A 51 1.88 -8.20 -7.72
C ILE A 51 1.36 -8.78 -9.04
N LYS A 52 1.38 -10.10 -9.18
CA LYS A 52 0.84 -10.79 -10.38
C LYS A 52 -0.65 -10.54 -10.58
N LEU A 53 -1.39 -10.33 -9.50
CA LEU A 53 -2.80 -9.94 -9.54
C LEU A 53 -3.00 -8.47 -9.93
N GLY A 54 -1.94 -7.64 -9.91
CA GLY A 54 -1.96 -6.21 -10.20
C GLY A 54 -2.41 -5.35 -9.02
N LEU A 55 -2.47 -5.90 -7.80
CA LEU A 55 -2.98 -5.20 -6.62
C LEU A 55 -2.24 -3.91 -6.28
N PRO A 56 -0.90 -3.79 -6.51
CA PRO A 56 -0.21 -2.52 -6.28
C PRO A 56 -0.75 -1.33 -7.07
N GLY A 57 -1.40 -1.55 -8.20
CA GLY A 57 -1.88 -0.50 -9.10
C GLY A 57 -3.38 -0.57 -9.39
N MET A 58 -4.22 -0.90 -8.40
CA MET A 58 -5.66 -1.09 -8.61
C MET A 58 -6.34 0.13 -9.24
N GLY A 59 -6.08 1.34 -8.72
CA GLY A 59 -6.65 2.60 -9.22
C GLY A 59 -5.84 3.25 -10.35
N ILE A 60 -4.56 2.94 -10.45
CA ILE A 60 -3.65 3.53 -11.45
C ILE A 60 -4.12 3.18 -12.86
N SER A 61 -4.04 4.13 -13.79
CA SER A 61 -4.48 3.94 -15.17
C SER A 61 -3.70 2.84 -15.88
N LYS A 62 -4.32 2.22 -16.86
CA LYS A 62 -3.66 1.23 -17.73
C LYS A 62 -2.48 1.82 -18.49
N LYS A 63 -2.54 3.12 -18.81
CA LYS A 63 -1.45 3.87 -19.46
C LYS A 63 -0.16 3.84 -18.63
N GLU A 64 -0.30 3.94 -17.31
CA GLU A 64 0.82 3.92 -16.36
C GLU A 64 1.13 2.51 -15.83
N GLY A 65 0.44 1.49 -16.35
CA GLY A 65 0.69 0.08 -15.99
C GLY A 65 -0.19 -0.46 -14.87
N GLY A 66 -1.22 0.27 -14.46
CA GLY A 66 -2.20 -0.15 -13.46
C GLY A 66 -3.39 -0.92 -14.03
N LEU A 67 -4.39 -1.20 -13.20
CA LEU A 67 -5.60 -1.93 -13.56
C LEU A 67 -6.77 -1.02 -13.94
N GLU A 68 -6.73 0.26 -13.56
CA GLU A 68 -7.78 1.27 -13.81
C GLU A 68 -9.15 0.81 -13.30
N LEU A 69 -9.17 0.20 -12.11
CA LEU A 69 -10.40 -0.27 -11.50
C LEU A 69 -11.20 0.90 -10.92
N SER A 70 -12.51 0.81 -11.07
CA SER A 70 -13.41 1.73 -10.37
C SER A 70 -13.27 1.61 -8.85
N MET A 71 -13.61 2.66 -8.11
CA MET A 71 -13.61 2.64 -6.64
C MET A 71 -14.46 1.48 -6.10
N PHE A 72 -15.58 1.14 -6.76
CA PHE A 72 -16.43 0.03 -6.35
C PHE A 72 -15.70 -1.33 -6.47
N GLU A 73 -14.96 -1.56 -7.55
CA GLU A 73 -14.16 -2.79 -7.73
C GLU A 73 -13.04 -2.87 -6.71
N GLN A 74 -12.36 -1.75 -6.44
CA GLN A 74 -11.35 -1.67 -5.39
C GLN A 74 -11.93 -2.00 -4.01
N MET A 75 -13.11 -1.47 -3.67
CA MET A 75 -13.80 -1.80 -2.41
C MET A 75 -14.11 -3.30 -2.30
N ILE A 76 -14.57 -3.95 -3.39
CA ILE A 76 -14.81 -5.39 -3.41
C ILE A 76 -13.53 -6.19 -3.18
N ILE A 77 -12.41 -5.75 -3.75
CA ILE A 77 -11.09 -6.34 -3.51
C ILE A 77 -10.71 -6.21 -2.03
N TRP A 78 -10.80 -5.01 -1.47
CA TRP A 78 -10.47 -4.75 -0.07
C TRP A 78 -11.39 -5.48 0.90
N GLU A 79 -12.68 -5.67 0.57
CA GLU A 79 -13.59 -6.52 1.36
C GLU A 79 -13.06 -7.95 1.49
N GLN A 80 -12.55 -8.53 0.41
CA GLN A 80 -11.99 -9.88 0.48
C GLN A 80 -10.64 -9.93 1.21
N LEU A 81 -9.75 -8.96 0.97
CA LEU A 81 -8.47 -8.85 1.66
C LEU A 81 -8.64 -8.63 3.17
N GLY A 82 -9.66 -7.87 3.58
CA GLY A 82 -9.96 -7.60 4.99
C GLY A 82 -10.50 -8.80 5.78
N ARG A 83 -10.67 -9.97 5.17
CA ARG A 83 -11.11 -11.20 5.84
C ARG A 83 -10.00 -11.88 6.65
N VAL A 84 -8.75 -11.51 6.44
CA VAL A 84 -7.60 -12.10 7.14
C VAL A 84 -7.21 -11.30 8.38
N THR A 85 -6.62 -12.00 9.34
CA THR A 85 -6.04 -11.44 10.56
C THR A 85 -4.55 -11.17 10.42
N ASN A 86 -3.92 -10.64 11.47
CA ASN A 86 -2.46 -10.43 11.58
C ASN A 86 -1.86 -9.59 10.44
N ALA A 87 -2.64 -8.69 9.85
CA ALA A 87 -2.24 -7.81 8.75
C ALA A 87 -1.68 -8.56 7.51
N LEU A 88 -2.02 -9.82 7.32
CA LEU A 88 -1.55 -10.63 6.17
C LEU A 88 -1.99 -10.06 4.81
N CYS A 89 -3.04 -9.22 4.79
CA CYS A 89 -3.46 -8.49 3.59
C CYS A 89 -2.44 -7.42 3.13
N TRP A 90 -1.52 -7.00 4.00
CA TRP A 90 -0.48 -6.01 3.67
C TRP A 90 0.77 -6.64 3.05
N CYS A 91 0.58 -7.71 2.29
CA CYS A 91 1.67 -8.38 1.58
C CYS A 91 2.17 -7.62 0.33
N PHE A 92 1.58 -6.48 0.01
CA PHE A 92 1.98 -5.57 -1.08
C PHE A 92 1.84 -4.12 -0.64
N SER A 93 2.48 -3.21 -1.37
CA SER A 93 2.26 -1.77 -1.25
C SER A 93 1.37 -1.29 -2.38
N GLU A 94 0.49 -0.33 -2.13
CA GLU A 94 -0.47 0.19 -3.11
C GLU A 94 -0.07 1.58 -3.57
N ALA A 95 0.00 1.77 -4.89
CA ALA A 95 0.18 3.10 -5.47
C ALA A 95 -1.13 3.87 -5.36
N GLN A 96 -1.04 5.09 -4.85
CA GLN A 96 -2.19 5.97 -4.67
C GLN A 96 -2.46 6.79 -5.93
N ASP A 97 -3.71 7.05 -6.27
CA ASP A 97 -4.13 7.76 -7.49
C ASP A 97 -3.44 9.14 -7.63
N TRP A 98 -3.23 9.85 -6.52
CA TRP A 98 -2.53 11.13 -6.52
C TRP A 98 -1.07 11.06 -6.99
N MET A 99 -0.43 9.89 -6.95
CA MET A 99 0.94 9.70 -7.47
C MET A 99 0.95 9.80 -9.00
N GLU A 100 -0.07 9.24 -9.67
CA GLU A 100 -0.20 9.36 -11.10
C GLU A 100 -0.43 10.81 -11.54
N GLU A 101 -1.30 11.53 -10.82
CA GLU A 101 -1.70 12.89 -11.16
C GLU A 101 -0.61 13.93 -10.88
N ASN A 102 0.15 13.77 -9.78
CA ASN A 102 1.03 14.80 -9.26
C ASN A 102 2.53 14.52 -9.44
N PHE A 103 2.92 13.29 -9.79
CA PHE A 103 4.32 12.97 -9.98
C PHE A 103 4.85 13.50 -11.30
N THR A 104 6.05 14.11 -11.25
CA THR A 104 6.82 14.39 -12.46
C THR A 104 7.25 13.09 -13.15
N PRO A 105 7.61 13.11 -14.45
CA PRO A 105 8.13 11.92 -15.12
C PRO A 105 9.28 11.24 -14.36
N PHE A 106 10.20 12.03 -13.81
CA PHE A 106 11.30 11.51 -12.98
C PHE A 106 10.81 10.79 -11.71
N GLN A 107 9.79 11.34 -11.04
CA GLN A 107 9.23 10.72 -9.84
C GLN A 107 8.46 9.44 -10.16
N LYS A 108 7.77 9.39 -11.32
CA LYS A 108 7.10 8.17 -11.79
C LYS A 108 8.12 7.05 -12.03
N GLU A 109 9.20 7.32 -12.77
CA GLU A 109 10.28 6.36 -13.02
C GLU A 109 10.94 5.89 -11.72
N LYS A 110 11.17 6.81 -10.80
CA LYS A 110 11.90 6.50 -9.56
C LYS A 110 11.06 5.82 -8.49
N TYR A 111 9.74 6.07 -8.45
CA TYR A 111 8.89 5.67 -7.35
C TYR A 111 7.65 4.89 -7.78
N LEU A 112 6.84 5.42 -8.72
CA LEU A 112 5.58 4.80 -9.10
C LEU A 112 5.79 3.44 -9.77
N TYR A 113 6.57 3.40 -10.84
CA TYR A 113 6.77 2.15 -11.58
C TYR A 113 7.49 1.05 -10.78
N PRO A 114 8.52 1.35 -9.97
CA PRO A 114 9.08 0.36 -9.05
C PRO A 114 8.10 -0.11 -7.96
N LEU A 115 7.19 0.77 -7.50
CA LEU A 115 6.14 0.38 -6.56
C LEU A 115 5.16 -0.60 -7.19
N LEU A 116 4.67 -0.31 -8.41
CA LEU A 116 3.78 -1.20 -9.16
C LEU A 116 4.38 -2.59 -9.40
N LYS A 117 5.71 -2.66 -9.54
CA LYS A 117 6.46 -3.91 -9.72
C LYS A 117 6.82 -4.61 -8.40
N GLY A 118 6.50 -4.01 -7.26
CA GLY A 118 6.89 -4.53 -5.94
C GLY A 118 8.38 -4.41 -5.61
N GLU A 119 9.15 -3.64 -6.40
CA GLU A 119 10.58 -3.38 -6.17
C GLU A 119 10.80 -2.36 -5.04
N LYS A 120 9.76 -1.59 -4.71
CA LYS A 120 9.73 -0.63 -3.60
C LYS A 120 8.51 -0.86 -2.73
N LYS A 121 8.67 -0.49 -1.47
CA LYS A 121 7.57 -0.43 -0.49
C LYS A 121 7.37 1.00 -0.06
N GLU A 122 6.14 1.34 0.26
CA GLU A 122 5.77 2.60 0.88
C GLU A 122 5.58 2.42 2.39
N CYS A 123 5.63 3.52 3.13
CA CYS A 123 5.13 3.58 4.49
C CYS A 123 4.45 4.93 4.72
N TYR A 124 3.44 4.92 5.59
CA TYR A 124 2.71 6.11 6.00
C TYR A 124 3.14 6.51 7.41
N ALA A 125 4.00 7.53 7.51
CA ALA A 125 4.56 7.99 8.78
C ALA A 125 3.92 9.32 9.19
N ILE A 126 2.75 9.26 9.84
CA ILE A 126 1.95 10.44 10.19
C ILE A 126 1.86 10.67 11.70
N THR A 127 2.26 9.71 12.53
CA THR A 127 2.11 9.79 13.96
C THR A 127 3.27 10.54 14.60
N GLU A 128 2.97 11.60 15.35
CA GLU A 128 3.94 12.36 16.13
C GLU A 128 3.55 12.41 17.61
N LYS A 129 4.55 12.54 18.49
CA LYS A 129 4.32 12.72 19.92
C LYS A 129 3.58 14.04 20.18
N GLY A 130 2.40 13.97 20.78
CA GLY A 130 1.56 15.13 21.10
C GLY A 130 0.64 15.56 19.96
N SER A 131 0.59 14.80 18.85
CA SER A 131 -0.42 14.96 17.82
C SER A 131 -1.40 13.78 17.86
N GLY A 132 -2.67 14.08 17.68
CA GLY A 132 -3.76 13.09 17.66
C GLY A 132 -4.49 13.09 16.33
N SER A 133 -5.82 13.15 16.37
CA SER A 133 -6.68 13.14 15.18
C SER A 133 -6.54 14.38 14.29
N ASP A 134 -6.05 15.50 14.83
CA ASP A 134 -5.76 16.72 14.07
C ASP A 134 -4.38 16.63 13.41
N VAL A 135 -4.32 15.90 12.32
CA VAL A 135 -3.09 15.72 11.53
C VAL A 135 -2.63 17.04 10.90
N ASN A 136 -3.56 17.89 10.45
CA ASN A 136 -3.21 19.12 9.73
C ASN A 136 -2.72 20.24 10.65
N GLY A 137 -3.18 20.29 11.90
CA GLY A 137 -2.84 21.35 12.85
C GLY A 137 -1.74 21.00 13.84
N SER A 138 -1.44 19.70 14.03
CA SER A 138 -0.57 19.25 15.11
C SER A 138 0.78 18.67 14.67
N ILE A 139 0.99 18.40 13.38
CA ILE A 139 2.27 17.89 12.86
C ILE A 139 3.36 18.98 12.98
N LYS A 140 4.48 18.60 13.59
CA LYS A 140 5.65 19.43 13.83
C LYS A 140 6.85 19.09 12.94
N THR A 141 6.73 18.06 12.12
CA THR A 141 7.72 17.74 11.08
C THR A 141 7.79 18.88 10.08
N THR A 142 8.99 19.40 9.85
CA THR A 142 9.25 20.48 8.91
C THR A 142 10.19 20.02 7.80
N ALA A 143 10.04 20.62 6.63
CA ALA A 143 10.95 20.47 5.49
C ALA A 143 11.51 21.83 5.12
N GLU A 144 12.83 21.99 5.19
CA GLU A 144 13.53 23.23 4.79
C GLU A 144 14.32 22.98 3.51
N LEU A 145 14.21 23.91 2.56
CA LEU A 145 15.00 23.87 1.32
C LEU A 145 16.35 24.55 1.57
N ILE A 146 17.42 23.77 1.58
CA ILE A 146 18.80 24.27 1.76
C ILE A 146 19.65 23.74 0.59
N ASP A 147 20.27 24.66 -0.14
CA ASP A 147 21.14 24.35 -1.29
C ASP A 147 20.50 23.42 -2.32
N GLY A 148 19.21 23.64 -2.61
CA GLY A 148 18.46 22.83 -3.58
C GLY A 148 18.01 21.43 -3.09
N ASN A 149 18.26 21.10 -1.82
CA ASN A 149 17.84 19.86 -1.18
C ASN A 149 16.87 20.13 -0.02
N TYR A 150 15.85 19.30 0.13
CA TYR A 150 14.99 19.35 1.30
C TYR A 150 15.62 18.61 2.48
N ILE A 151 15.81 19.32 3.58
CA ILE A 151 16.19 18.72 4.87
C ILE A 151 14.93 18.52 5.70
N LEU A 152 14.62 17.26 6.00
CA LEU A 152 13.45 16.89 6.81
C LEU A 152 13.86 16.74 8.27
N MET A 153 13.22 17.53 9.15
CA MET A 153 13.31 17.37 10.60
C MET A 153 12.10 16.61 11.11
N VAL A 154 12.23 15.28 11.21
CA VAL A 154 11.15 14.38 11.59
C VAL A 154 11.10 14.22 13.10
N LYS A 155 9.93 14.46 13.71
CA LYS A 155 9.64 14.21 15.14
C LYS A 155 8.69 13.02 15.32
N SER A 156 8.75 12.03 14.43
CA SER A 156 7.89 10.85 14.50
C SER A 156 8.13 10.06 15.78
N GLY A 157 7.06 9.74 16.49
CA GLY A 157 7.10 8.99 17.76
C GLY A 157 6.90 7.49 17.61
N MET A 158 6.52 7.02 16.41
CA MET A 158 6.28 5.60 16.16
C MET A 158 6.55 5.28 14.69
N SER A 159 7.52 4.41 14.43
CA SER A 159 7.74 3.82 13.12
C SER A 159 7.12 2.43 13.09
N LEU A 160 6.11 2.23 12.26
CA LEU A 160 5.52 0.91 12.01
C LEU A 160 6.32 0.07 11.01
N ALA A 161 7.43 0.57 10.51
CA ALA A 161 8.28 -0.15 9.56
C ALA A 161 9.63 -0.50 10.16
N PRO A 162 10.08 -1.76 10.04
CA PRO A 162 11.45 -2.10 10.34
C PRO A 162 12.37 -1.48 9.29
N THR A 163 13.18 -0.55 9.70
CA THR A 163 14.53 -0.16 9.26
C THR A 163 14.96 -0.27 7.80
N LYS A 164 14.10 -0.23 6.79
CA LYS A 164 14.57 -0.07 5.40
C LYS A 164 13.66 0.83 4.59
N LEU A 165 14.16 2.03 4.33
CA LEU A 165 13.69 3.06 3.39
C LEU A 165 12.39 3.78 3.78
N ILE A 166 12.58 4.89 4.48
CA ILE A 166 11.62 5.98 4.50
C ILE A 166 11.78 6.74 3.18
N SER A 167 10.88 6.53 2.23
CA SER A 167 10.76 7.42 1.07
C SER A 167 9.76 8.52 1.45
N PHE A 168 10.26 9.72 1.74
CA PHE A 168 9.41 10.87 1.96
C PHE A 168 8.97 11.44 0.61
N PHE A 169 7.66 11.54 0.41
CA PHE A 169 7.09 12.28 -0.70
C PHE A 169 6.71 13.68 -0.18
N CYS A 170 7.48 14.71 -0.54
CA CYS A 170 7.07 16.08 -0.35
C CYS A 170 6.24 16.54 -1.55
N LYS A 171 5.02 16.98 -1.29
CA LYS A 171 4.22 17.71 -2.26
C LYS A 171 4.81 19.13 -2.36
N GLN A 172 5.35 19.51 -3.52
CA GLN A 172 5.57 20.93 -3.84
C GLN A 172 4.21 21.53 -4.18
N ASN A 173 3.82 22.57 -3.48
CA ASN A 173 2.72 23.46 -3.88
C ASN A 173 3.19 24.35 -5.02
#